data_57302762b2422a6d6dd4331637867637
#
_entry.id   57302762b2422a6d6dd4331637867637
#
_cell.length_a   1.000
_cell.length_b   1.000
_cell.length_c   1.000
_cell.angle_alpha   90.00
_cell.angle_beta   90.00
_cell.angle_gamma   90.00
#
_symmetry.space_group_name_H-M   'P 1'
#
loop_
_entity.id
_entity.type
_entity.pdbx_description
1 polymer ?
#
loop_
_entity_poly.entity_id
_entity_poly.type
_entity_poly.pdbx_seq_one_letter_code
_entity_poly.pdbx_strand_id
1 'polypeptide(L)'
;FDLSEKSIDKWNQIRDKLFAETSQVQHWNSIDEARKIFYGVSQSIVMLEQYFGHHNAKSYYEIFCPMAFGNIGAFWLSKDTDVNNPYFGTSMLKCGEVRYEYTPLAENK
;
A
#
# COMPACT_ATOMS: atom_id res chain seq x y z
N PHE A 1 -11.11 3.44 16.49
CA PHE A 1 -11.70 3.73 15.17
C PHE A 1 -12.73 4.84 15.31
N ASP A 2 -12.49 5.94 14.67
CA ASP A 2 -13.36 7.11 14.72
C ASP A 2 -14.48 6.98 13.70
N LEU A 3 -15.74 7.05 14.15
CA LEU A 3 -16.92 6.95 13.30
C LEU A 3 -17.57 8.32 13.04
N SER A 4 -16.79 9.40 13.15
CA SER A 4 -17.27 10.71 12.78
C SER A 4 -17.67 10.76 11.30
N GLU A 5 -18.49 11.73 10.94
CA GLU A 5 -18.93 11.95 9.56
C GLU A 5 -17.72 12.07 8.62
N LYS A 6 -16.67 12.78 9.06
CA LYS A 6 -15.45 12.96 8.29
C LYS A 6 -14.70 11.65 8.08
N SER A 7 -14.67 10.77 9.09
CA SER A 7 -14.04 9.46 8.98
C SER A 7 -14.81 8.53 8.07
N ILE A 8 -16.12 8.60 8.10
CA ILE A 8 -16.98 7.82 7.19
C ILE A 8 -16.75 8.25 5.75
N ASP A 9 -16.67 9.55 5.48
CA ASP A 9 -16.37 10.07 4.15
C ASP A 9 -15.01 9.59 3.66
N LYS A 10 -13.99 9.63 4.51
CA LYS A 10 -12.65 9.15 4.16
C LYS A 10 -12.64 7.65 3.88
N TRP A 11 -13.33 6.88 4.70
CA TRP A 11 -13.48 5.45 4.48
C TRP A 11 -14.14 5.17 3.11
N ASN A 12 -15.20 5.89 2.80
CA ASN A 12 -15.89 5.72 1.52
C ASN A 12 -14.99 6.03 0.34
N GLN A 13 -14.16 7.08 0.42
CA GLN A 13 -13.20 7.43 -0.63
C GLN A 13 -12.17 6.32 -0.85
N ILE A 14 -11.59 5.82 0.22
CA ILE A 14 -10.58 4.75 0.15
C ILE A 14 -11.21 3.46 -0.38
N ARG A 15 -12.39 3.10 0.13
CA ARG A 15 -13.11 1.91 -0.30
C ARG A 15 -13.42 1.96 -1.80
N ASP A 16 -13.91 3.10 -2.28
CA ASP A 16 -14.30 3.24 -3.68
C ASP A 16 -13.07 3.16 -4.59
N LYS A 17 -11.96 3.79 -4.19
CA LYS A 17 -10.71 3.69 -4.92
C LYS A 17 -10.20 2.25 -4.96
N LEU A 18 -10.18 1.58 -3.82
CA LEU A 18 -9.73 0.19 -3.72
C LEU A 18 -10.59 -0.74 -4.57
N PHE A 19 -11.89 -0.55 -4.53
CA PHE A 19 -12.82 -1.33 -5.35
C PHE A 19 -12.56 -1.12 -6.85
N ALA A 20 -12.36 0.13 -7.28
CA ALA A 20 -12.06 0.45 -8.67
C ALA A 20 -10.75 -0.21 -9.12
N GLU A 21 -9.71 -0.17 -8.28
CA GLU A 21 -8.42 -0.80 -8.61
C GLU A 21 -8.53 -2.31 -8.68
N THR A 22 -9.17 -2.93 -7.69
CA THR A 22 -9.26 -4.40 -7.63
C THR A 22 -10.17 -4.97 -8.70
N SER A 23 -11.17 -4.23 -9.17
CA SER A 23 -12.06 -4.69 -10.23
C SER A 23 -11.33 -4.84 -11.57
N GLN A 24 -10.18 -4.20 -11.75
CA GLN A 24 -9.39 -4.32 -12.96
C GLN A 24 -8.57 -5.62 -13.03
N VAL A 25 -8.47 -6.37 -11.92
CA VAL A 25 -7.67 -7.59 -11.86
C VAL A 25 -8.12 -8.61 -12.90
N GLN A 26 -9.40 -8.65 -13.23
CA GLN A 26 -9.95 -9.58 -14.20
C GLN A 26 -9.58 -9.22 -15.65
N HIS A 27 -9.08 -8.03 -15.88
CA HIS A 27 -8.81 -7.51 -17.22
C HIS A 27 -7.33 -7.36 -17.55
N TRP A 28 -6.46 -7.63 -16.58
CA TRP A 28 -5.03 -7.52 -16.83
C TRP A 28 -4.55 -8.72 -17.66
N ASN A 29 -3.67 -8.46 -18.61
CA ASN A 29 -3.11 -9.50 -19.47
C ASN A 29 -1.60 -9.40 -19.61
N SER A 30 -0.94 -8.58 -18.79
CA SER A 30 0.51 -8.45 -18.76
C SER A 30 0.96 -8.17 -17.34
N ILE A 31 2.25 -8.47 -17.06
CA ILE A 31 2.83 -8.17 -15.76
C ILE A 31 2.89 -6.67 -15.51
N ASP A 32 3.08 -5.86 -16.55
CA ASP A 32 3.12 -4.40 -16.40
C ASP A 32 1.76 -3.86 -15.97
N GLU A 33 0.68 -4.36 -16.54
CA GLU A 33 -0.66 -3.97 -16.11
C GLU A 33 -0.93 -4.41 -14.67
N ALA A 34 -0.54 -5.63 -14.32
CA ALA A 34 -0.69 -6.14 -12.95
C ALA A 34 0.05 -5.25 -11.95
N ARG A 35 1.26 -4.80 -12.29
CA ARG A 35 2.05 -3.94 -11.43
C ARG A 35 1.43 -2.56 -11.26
N LYS A 36 0.82 -2.01 -12.30
CA LYS A 36 0.08 -0.73 -12.19
C LYS A 36 -1.12 -0.86 -11.27
N ILE A 37 -1.89 -1.94 -11.41
CA ILE A 37 -3.04 -2.21 -10.54
C ILE A 37 -2.56 -2.39 -9.09
N PHE A 38 -1.49 -3.13 -8.89
CA PHE A 38 -0.92 -3.33 -7.55
C PHE A 38 -0.50 -2.01 -6.92
N TYR A 39 0.07 -1.09 -7.70
CA TYR A 39 0.45 0.23 -7.17
C TYR A 39 -0.80 1.02 -6.72
N GLY A 40 -1.88 0.99 -7.50
CA GLY A 40 -3.14 1.60 -7.09
C GLY A 40 -3.67 1.02 -5.78
N VAL A 41 -3.63 -0.31 -5.65
CA VAL A 41 -4.01 -0.99 -4.40
C VAL A 41 -3.08 -0.57 -3.26
N SER A 42 -1.77 -0.52 -3.49
CA SER A 42 -0.80 -0.10 -2.47
C SER A 42 -1.07 1.32 -1.99
N GLN A 43 -1.39 2.24 -2.89
CA GLN A 43 -1.75 3.60 -2.50
C GLN A 43 -2.97 3.62 -1.59
N SER A 44 -3.99 2.83 -1.90
CA SER A 44 -5.20 2.74 -1.07
C SER A 44 -4.93 2.15 0.30
N ILE A 45 -4.12 1.09 0.37
CA ILE A 45 -3.78 0.42 1.63
C ILE A 45 -2.94 1.35 2.52
N VAL A 46 -1.98 2.07 1.95
CA VAL A 46 -1.18 3.02 2.71
C VAL A 46 -2.06 4.19 3.21
N MET A 47 -2.98 4.69 2.39
CA MET A 47 -3.93 5.72 2.83
C MET A 47 -4.78 5.23 3.99
N LEU A 48 -5.24 3.98 3.93
CA LEU A 48 -6.02 3.36 5.00
C LEU A 48 -5.22 3.33 6.30
N GLU A 49 -3.96 2.90 6.23
CA GLU A 49 -3.07 2.83 7.38
C GLU A 49 -2.77 4.22 7.95
N GLN A 50 -2.48 5.19 7.07
CA GLN A 50 -2.18 6.56 7.50
C GLN A 50 -3.36 7.23 8.20
N TYR A 51 -4.57 6.96 7.75
CA TYR A 51 -5.75 7.64 8.29
C TYR A 51 -6.33 6.90 9.49
N PHE A 52 -6.44 5.59 9.44
CA PHE A 52 -7.11 4.79 10.48
C PHE A 52 -6.16 4.05 11.41
N GLY A 53 -4.94 3.73 10.93
CA GLY A 53 -4.01 2.91 11.70
C GLY A 53 -4.47 1.45 11.81
N HIS A 54 -3.84 0.72 12.71
CA HIS A 54 -4.17 -0.67 12.98
C HIS A 54 -3.96 -0.99 14.45
N HIS A 55 -4.64 -2.02 14.95
CA HIS A 55 -4.61 -2.41 16.36
C HIS A 55 -3.86 -3.71 16.65
N ASN A 56 -3.53 -4.52 15.64
CA ASN A 56 -2.75 -5.72 15.91
C ASN A 56 -1.34 -5.34 16.39
N ALA A 57 -0.65 -6.27 17.05
CA ALA A 57 0.60 -5.97 17.75
C ALA A 57 1.82 -5.80 16.82
N LYS A 58 1.64 -5.89 15.52
CA LYS A 58 2.74 -5.86 14.54
C LYS A 58 2.91 -4.48 13.94
N SER A 59 4.16 -4.15 13.56
CA SER A 59 4.43 -2.99 12.71
C SER A 59 4.35 -3.39 11.24
N TYR A 60 4.04 -2.40 10.41
CA TYR A 60 4.08 -2.53 8.95
C TYR A 60 4.98 -1.46 8.38
N TYR A 61 5.55 -1.72 7.22
CA TYR A 61 6.59 -0.86 6.66
C TYR A 61 6.21 -0.42 5.26
N GLU A 62 6.32 0.87 5.01
CA GLU A 62 6.20 1.43 3.66
C GLU A 62 7.58 1.37 3.02
N ILE A 63 7.71 0.59 1.95
CA ILE A 63 8.95 0.43 1.22
C ILE A 63 8.81 1.15 -0.11
N PHE A 64 9.84 1.91 -0.49
CA PHE A 64 9.83 2.75 -1.69
C PHE A 64 10.91 2.31 -2.66
N CYS A 65 10.52 2.11 -3.93
CA CYS A 65 11.44 1.87 -5.02
C CYS A 65 11.48 3.11 -5.92
N PRO A 66 12.61 3.86 -5.96
CA PRO A 66 12.67 5.07 -6.76
C PRO A 66 12.73 4.83 -8.26
N MET A 67 13.06 3.62 -8.68
CA MET A 67 13.25 3.28 -10.09
C MET A 67 12.00 2.71 -10.77
N ALA A 68 10.94 2.43 -10.01
CA ALA A 68 9.72 1.87 -10.57
C ALA A 68 9.05 2.85 -11.54
N PHE A 69 8.42 2.31 -12.57
CA PHE A 69 7.66 3.09 -13.57
C PHE A 69 8.50 4.22 -14.19
N GLY A 70 9.67 3.85 -14.72
CA GLY A 70 10.53 4.82 -15.41
C GLY A 70 11.08 5.91 -14.49
N ASN A 71 11.48 5.54 -13.30
CA ASN A 71 12.05 6.43 -12.28
C ASN A 71 11.04 7.41 -11.67
N ILE A 72 9.75 7.18 -11.84
CA ILE A 72 8.72 7.92 -11.12
C ILE A 72 8.71 7.51 -9.65
N GLY A 73 8.96 6.22 -9.39
CA GLY A 73 8.93 5.66 -8.07
C GLY A 73 7.58 5.08 -7.68
N ALA A 74 7.61 4.08 -6.85
CA ALA A 74 6.40 3.45 -6.31
C ALA A 74 6.70 2.84 -4.95
N PHE A 75 5.65 2.69 -4.15
CA PHE A 75 5.78 2.12 -2.82
C PHE A 75 4.82 0.95 -2.65
N TRP A 76 5.04 0.19 -1.59
CA TRP A 76 4.13 -0.87 -1.13
C TRP A 76 4.25 -1.03 0.37
N LEU A 77 3.27 -1.72 0.96
CA LEU A 77 3.27 -2.03 2.38
C LEU A 77 3.78 -3.45 2.59
N SER A 78 4.69 -3.61 3.53
CA SER A 78 5.29 -4.91 3.86
C SER A 78 5.16 -5.21 5.35
N LYS A 79 5.08 -6.49 5.67
CA LYS A 79 5.03 -6.96 7.06
C LYS A 79 6.39 -6.96 7.75
N ASP A 80 7.48 -6.81 7.01
CA ASP A 80 8.84 -6.79 7.54
C ASP A 80 9.72 -5.86 6.72
N THR A 81 10.98 -5.72 7.13
CA THR A 81 11.93 -4.81 6.48
C THR A 81 12.70 -5.47 5.33
N ASP A 82 12.44 -6.74 5.07
CA ASP A 82 13.08 -7.45 3.96
C ASP A 82 12.46 -7.01 2.65
N VAL A 83 13.29 -6.48 1.75
CA VAL A 83 12.82 -5.91 0.49
C VAL A 83 12.64 -7.02 -0.53
N ASN A 84 11.40 -7.19 -1.00
CA ASN A 84 11.05 -8.09 -2.10
C ASN A 84 10.19 -7.30 -3.08
N ASN A 85 10.85 -6.64 -4.02
CA ASN A 85 10.25 -5.62 -4.87
C ASN A 85 9.22 -6.21 -5.85
N PRO A 86 7.92 -5.88 -5.71
CA PRO A 86 6.89 -6.42 -6.60
C PRO A 86 6.89 -5.76 -7.98
N TYR A 87 7.52 -4.59 -8.12
CA TYR A 87 7.51 -3.83 -9.37
C TYR A 87 8.62 -4.29 -10.35
N PHE A 88 9.65 -4.95 -9.84
CA PHE A 88 10.74 -5.47 -10.67
C PHE A 88 10.88 -6.98 -10.62
N GLY A 89 10.37 -7.62 -9.56
CA GLY A 89 10.53 -9.05 -9.38
C GLY A 89 12.01 -9.44 -9.35
N THR A 90 12.35 -10.54 -9.99
CA THR A 90 13.71 -11.09 -9.93
C THR A 90 14.78 -10.19 -10.54
N SER A 91 14.42 -9.27 -11.45
CA SER A 91 15.40 -8.40 -12.09
C SER A 91 16.04 -7.41 -11.10
N MET A 92 15.28 -6.93 -10.11
CA MET A 92 15.76 -6.02 -9.08
C MET A 92 15.03 -6.25 -7.76
N LEU A 93 14.99 -7.50 -7.29
CA LEU A 93 14.16 -7.91 -6.16
C LEU A 93 14.44 -7.13 -4.89
N LYS A 94 15.70 -6.76 -4.65
CA LYS A 94 16.12 -6.09 -3.42
C LYS A 94 16.23 -4.57 -3.57
N CYS A 95 15.80 -4.02 -4.70
CA CYS A 95 15.81 -2.58 -4.90
C CYS A 95 14.66 -1.93 -4.12
N GLY A 96 15.01 -1.09 -3.18
CA GLY A 96 14.02 -0.38 -2.36
C GLY A 96 14.58 -0.04 -0.99
N GLU A 97 13.89 0.85 -0.31
CA GLU A 97 14.27 1.28 1.04
C GLU A 97 13.02 1.45 1.90
N VAL A 98 13.16 1.13 3.18
CA VAL A 98 12.10 1.39 4.15
C VAL A 98 12.01 2.90 4.34
N ARG A 99 10.83 3.46 4.00
CA ARG A 99 10.59 4.89 4.09
C ARG A 99 9.83 5.28 5.35
N TYR A 100 8.99 4.39 5.85
CA TYR A 100 8.18 4.66 7.03
C TYR A 100 7.80 3.35 7.73
N GLU A 101 7.73 3.41 9.05
CA GLU A 101 7.22 2.31 9.88
C GLU A 101 5.90 2.73 10.51
N TYR A 102 4.86 1.92 10.29
CA TYR A 102 3.54 2.12 10.89
C TYR A 102 3.41 1.21 12.10
N THR A 103 3.52 1.80 13.28
CA THR A 103 3.37 1.07 14.54
C THR A 103 1.91 0.92 14.90
N PRO A 104 1.55 -0.09 15.75
CA PRO A 104 0.18 -0.24 16.20
C PRO A 104 -0.31 1.01 16.94
N LEU A 105 -1.62 1.27 16.84
CA LEU A 105 -2.23 2.33 17.64
C LEU A 105 -2.13 2.00 19.13
N ALA A 106 -1.95 3.04 19.95
CA ALA A 106 -1.93 2.86 21.41
C ALA A 106 -3.30 2.38 21.87
N GLU A 107 -3.28 1.42 22.82
CA GLU A 107 -4.51 0.99 23.46
C GLU A 107 -5.03 2.10 24.39
N ASN A 108 -6.30 2.47 24.19
CA ASN A 108 -6.99 3.36 25.09
C ASN A 108 -7.65 2.51 26.18
N LYS A 109 -7.16 2.66 27.39
CA LYS A 109 -7.73 1.99 28.55
C LYS A 109 -8.82 2.83 29.20
#